data_49b68175a22c4a637fa162fc4bbb0712
#
_entry.id   49b68175a22c4a637fa162fc4bbb0712
#
_cell.length_a   1.000
_cell.length_b   1.000
_cell.length_c   1.000
_cell.angle_alpha   90.00
_cell.angle_beta   90.00
_cell.angle_gamma   90.00
#
_symmetry.space_group_name_H-M   'P 1'
#
loop_
_entity.id
_entity.type
_entity.pdbx_description
1 polymer ?
#
loop_
_entity_poly.entity_id
_entity_poly.type
_entity_poly.pdbx_seq_one_letter_code
_entity_poly.pdbx_strand_id
1 'polypeptide(L)'
;RFTNDAVIEKALLGERSISRVIFSEYLEPMVSFATPIKSGNGPGKVIRAVINLKWLWDTVQSLQIEQSGYVYIVDESLKPVAHPDPSLVLSGSHLQGSTVSQMLSSEDRQAKLEIYRNFEGDTVAGVGYYDPVHRWWIIVEQPVEEALAPLNRLISRFVMAFVLAIILTVFIVVYFSKK
;
A
#
# COMPACT_ATOMS: atom_id res chain seq x y z
N ARG A 1 6.40 28.40 -10.51
CA ARG A 1 6.23 29.18 -9.24
C ARG A 1 5.39 28.30 -8.33
N PHE A 2 6.03 27.58 -7.40
CA PHE A 2 5.37 26.66 -6.48
C PHE A 2 4.71 27.48 -5.37
N THR A 3 3.58 28.08 -5.66
CA THR A 3 2.75 28.79 -4.66
C THR A 3 1.78 27.80 -4.04
N ASN A 4 2.24 27.05 -3.05
CA ASN A 4 1.32 26.37 -2.15
C ASN A 4 1.16 27.25 -0.90
N ASP A 5 0.41 28.33 -1.05
CA ASP A 5 0.20 29.34 -0.02
C ASP A 5 -0.42 28.76 1.26
N ALA A 6 -1.28 27.74 1.12
CA ALA A 6 -1.93 27.06 2.24
C ALA A 6 -0.96 26.38 3.23
N VAL A 7 0.18 25.85 2.74
CA VAL A 7 1.19 25.22 3.61
C VAL A 7 1.92 26.28 4.43
N ILE A 8 2.21 27.42 3.80
CA ILE A 8 2.88 28.55 4.46
C ILE A 8 1.93 29.22 5.46
N GLU A 9 0.66 29.42 5.08
CA GLU A 9 -0.35 30.00 5.96
C GLU A 9 -0.53 29.22 7.25
N LYS A 10 -0.67 27.90 7.17
CA LYS A 10 -0.74 27.02 8.36
C LYS A 10 0.52 27.13 9.22
N ALA A 11 1.69 27.19 8.58
CA ALA A 11 2.94 27.34 9.32
C ALA A 11 3.09 28.71 9.99
N LEU A 12 2.54 29.78 9.41
CA LEU A 12 2.49 31.10 10.04
C LEU A 12 1.56 31.13 11.26
N LEU A 13 0.53 30.26 11.28
CA LEU A 13 -0.37 30.06 12.42
C LEU A 13 0.27 29.21 13.54
N GLY A 14 1.50 28.72 13.35
CA GLY A 14 2.22 27.95 14.35
C GLY A 14 2.16 26.42 14.18
N GLU A 15 1.54 25.92 13.11
CA GLU A 15 1.39 24.50 12.84
C GLU A 15 2.41 24.02 11.81
N ARG A 16 2.95 22.79 12.03
CA ARG A 16 3.71 22.10 10.97
C ARG A 16 2.73 21.65 9.91
N SER A 17 3.07 21.86 8.64
CA SER A 17 2.20 21.47 7.54
C SER A 17 2.97 20.81 6.40
N ILE A 18 2.27 19.91 5.73
CA ILE A 18 2.76 19.18 4.56
C ILE A 18 1.79 19.45 3.41
N SER A 19 2.31 19.68 2.20
CA SER A 19 1.47 19.78 1.01
C SER A 19 0.99 18.41 0.56
N ARG A 20 -0.04 18.40 -0.28
CA ARG A 20 -0.27 17.26 -1.17
C ARG A 20 0.91 17.12 -2.12
N VAL A 21 1.00 15.95 -2.77
CA VAL A 21 1.96 15.77 -3.86
C VAL A 21 1.63 16.76 -4.98
N ILE A 22 2.62 17.50 -5.39
CA ILE A 22 2.58 18.42 -6.53
C ILE A 22 3.60 17.94 -7.56
N PHE A 23 3.35 18.24 -8.84
CA PHE A 23 4.28 17.86 -9.89
C PHE A 23 5.06 19.08 -10.38
N SER A 24 6.37 18.87 -10.61
CA SER A 24 7.20 19.85 -11.29
C SER A 24 6.82 19.96 -12.77
N GLU A 25 7.40 20.91 -13.49
CA GLU A 25 7.27 21.02 -14.95
C GLU A 25 7.79 19.78 -15.69
N TYR A 26 8.64 18.99 -15.04
CA TYR A 26 9.19 17.74 -15.55
C TYR A 26 8.42 16.50 -15.06
N LEU A 27 7.19 16.68 -14.51
CA LEU A 27 6.36 15.62 -13.95
C LEU A 27 7.01 14.87 -12.77
N GLU A 28 7.97 15.50 -12.09
CA GLU A 28 8.56 14.91 -10.89
C GLU A 28 7.67 15.16 -9.66
N PRO A 29 7.40 14.13 -8.85
CA PRO A 29 6.59 14.26 -7.65
C PRO A 29 7.35 15.02 -6.57
N MET A 30 6.73 16.05 -6.02
CA MET A 30 7.31 16.91 -5.00
C MET A 30 6.34 17.12 -3.84
N VAL A 31 6.89 17.25 -2.64
CA VAL A 31 6.16 17.61 -1.42
C VAL A 31 6.81 18.82 -0.79
N SER A 32 6.00 19.74 -0.30
CA SER A 32 6.45 20.92 0.43
C SER A 32 6.14 20.76 1.92
N PHE A 33 7.16 20.88 2.74
CA PHE A 33 7.06 20.95 4.19
C PHE A 33 7.21 22.39 4.65
N ALA A 34 6.42 22.83 5.62
CA ALA A 34 6.61 24.09 6.25
C ALA A 34 6.51 23.97 7.78
N THR A 35 7.43 24.63 8.47
CA THR A 35 7.48 24.66 9.94
C THR A 35 7.69 26.09 10.43
N PRO A 36 6.97 26.50 11.50
CA PRO A 36 7.18 27.81 12.09
C PRO A 36 8.53 27.87 12.80
N ILE A 37 9.21 29.02 12.69
CA ILE A 37 10.34 29.36 13.53
C ILE A 37 9.81 30.13 14.72
N LYS A 38 10.06 29.64 15.92
CA LYS A 38 9.77 30.39 17.15
C LYS A 38 10.70 31.62 17.20
N SER A 39 10.17 32.76 16.88
CA SER A 39 10.86 34.04 16.99
C SER A 39 10.09 34.87 17.99
N GLY A 40 10.74 35.39 19.05
CA GLY A 40 10.10 36.18 20.10
C GLY A 40 8.89 37.06 19.66
N ASN A 41 8.86 38.34 19.98
CA ASN A 41 7.72 39.22 19.64
C ASN A 41 7.69 39.73 18.17
N GLY A 42 8.44 39.10 17.27
CA GLY A 42 8.49 39.51 15.86
C GLY A 42 7.45 38.77 14.97
N PRO A 43 7.26 39.23 13.72
CA PRO A 43 6.40 38.55 12.77
C PRO A 43 6.85 37.09 12.57
N GLY A 44 5.89 36.18 12.51
CA GLY A 44 6.15 34.76 12.34
C GLY A 44 7.05 34.46 11.12
N LYS A 45 8.08 33.69 11.34
CA LYS A 45 8.95 33.21 10.27
C LYS A 45 8.71 31.72 10.04
N VAL A 46 8.82 31.29 8.79
CA VAL A 46 8.59 29.90 8.38
C VAL A 46 9.79 29.39 7.62
N ILE A 47 10.23 28.19 7.93
CA ILE A 47 11.11 27.41 7.06
C ILE A 47 10.24 26.56 6.15
N ARG A 48 10.49 26.64 4.86
CA ARG A 48 9.89 25.77 3.85
C ARG A 48 10.97 24.94 3.17
N ALA A 49 10.73 23.62 3.07
CA ALA A 49 11.53 22.71 2.28
C ALA A 49 10.65 22.08 1.19
N VAL A 50 11.17 21.96 -0.01
CA VAL A 50 10.52 21.22 -1.10
C VAL A 50 11.39 20.00 -1.38
N ILE A 51 10.78 18.83 -1.29
CA ILE A 51 11.47 17.54 -1.42
C ILE A 51 10.95 16.84 -2.67
N ASN A 52 11.88 16.39 -3.51
CA ASN A 52 11.58 15.54 -4.65
C ASN A 52 11.36 14.10 -4.17
N LEU A 53 10.22 13.50 -4.48
CA LEU A 53 9.85 12.15 -4.08
C LEU A 53 10.22 11.08 -5.12
N LYS A 54 10.99 11.43 -6.15
CA LYS A 54 11.38 10.45 -7.19
C LYS A 54 12.07 9.22 -6.59
N TRP A 55 12.95 9.42 -5.62
CA TRP A 55 13.61 8.31 -4.90
C TRP A 55 12.60 7.37 -4.23
N LEU A 56 11.49 7.91 -3.71
CA LEU A 56 10.43 7.11 -3.09
C LEU A 56 9.69 6.28 -4.14
N TRP A 57 9.44 6.85 -5.30
CA TRP A 57 8.86 6.13 -6.42
C TRP A 57 9.77 5.00 -6.90
N ASP A 58 11.05 5.31 -7.11
CA ASP A 58 12.05 4.33 -7.52
C ASP A 58 12.14 3.18 -6.48
N THR A 59 12.06 3.53 -5.19
CA THR A 59 12.03 2.54 -4.10
C THR A 59 10.77 1.67 -4.17
N VAL A 60 9.59 2.28 -4.25
CA VAL A 60 8.31 1.56 -4.29
C VAL A 60 8.25 0.64 -5.52
N GLN A 61 8.71 1.09 -6.69
CA GLN A 61 8.78 0.27 -7.90
C GLN A 61 9.75 -0.91 -7.77
N SER A 62 10.82 -0.75 -7.00
CA SER A 62 11.81 -1.82 -6.79
C SER A 62 11.41 -2.82 -5.71
N LEU A 63 10.46 -2.46 -4.84
CA LEU A 63 9.93 -3.34 -3.80
C LEU A 63 8.97 -4.35 -4.40
N GLN A 64 9.47 -5.56 -4.60
CA GLN A 64 8.67 -6.70 -5.01
C GLN A 64 8.48 -7.63 -3.82
N ILE A 65 7.23 -7.97 -3.52
CA ILE A 65 6.88 -8.94 -2.48
C ILE A 65 6.53 -10.24 -3.18
N GLU A 66 7.38 -11.25 -3.01
CA GLU A 66 7.33 -12.52 -3.72
C GLU A 66 7.29 -12.32 -5.25
N GLN A 67 6.22 -12.73 -5.94
CA GLN A 67 6.14 -12.65 -7.41
C GLN A 67 5.33 -11.47 -7.90
N SER A 68 4.21 -11.18 -7.24
CA SER A 68 3.25 -10.17 -7.70
C SER A 68 2.73 -9.24 -6.61
N GLY A 69 3.20 -9.42 -5.35
CA GLY A 69 2.87 -8.50 -4.28
C GLY A 69 3.62 -7.17 -4.43
N TYR A 70 3.00 -6.09 -4.01
CA TYR A 70 3.54 -4.75 -4.14
C TYR A 70 3.19 -3.84 -2.95
N VAL A 71 3.91 -2.73 -2.87
CA VAL A 71 3.71 -1.68 -1.86
C VAL A 71 3.29 -0.40 -2.56
N TYR A 72 2.42 0.37 -1.93
CA TYR A 72 2.13 1.73 -2.36
C TYR A 72 1.81 2.63 -1.18
N ILE A 73 1.83 3.94 -1.41
CA ILE A 73 1.65 4.95 -0.39
C ILE A 73 0.53 5.89 -0.83
N VAL A 74 -0.40 6.18 0.09
CA VAL A 74 -1.47 7.15 -0.11
C VAL A 74 -1.49 8.20 1.00
N ASP A 75 -1.99 9.40 0.69
CA ASP A 75 -2.23 10.44 1.69
C ASP A 75 -3.55 10.20 2.45
N GLU A 76 -3.85 11.05 3.43
CA GLU A 76 -5.11 10.98 4.20
C GLU A 76 -6.37 11.19 3.36
N SER A 77 -6.24 11.74 2.17
CA SER A 77 -7.32 11.90 1.20
C SER A 77 -7.46 10.68 0.29
N LEU A 78 -6.70 9.61 0.55
CA LEU A 78 -6.60 8.39 -0.24
C LEU A 78 -6.13 8.65 -1.69
N LYS A 79 -5.29 9.67 -1.87
CA LYS A 79 -4.59 9.91 -3.13
C LYS A 79 -3.25 9.22 -3.13
N PRO A 80 -2.90 8.50 -4.22
CA PRO A 80 -1.59 7.90 -4.34
C PRO A 80 -0.46 8.95 -4.26
N VAL A 81 0.49 8.71 -3.38
CA VAL A 81 1.75 9.44 -3.23
C VAL A 81 2.86 8.74 -3.98
N ALA A 82 2.91 7.41 -3.89
CA ALA A 82 3.80 6.54 -4.62
C ALA A 82 3.11 5.21 -4.93
N HIS A 83 3.28 4.69 -6.14
CA HIS A 83 2.70 3.45 -6.60
C HIS A 83 3.65 2.79 -7.62
N PRO A 84 3.70 1.44 -7.73
CA PRO A 84 4.48 0.76 -8.77
C PRO A 84 4.10 1.19 -10.18
N ASP A 85 2.81 1.44 -10.44
CA ASP A 85 2.34 2.11 -11.65
C ASP A 85 2.26 3.63 -11.42
N PRO A 86 3.19 4.42 -12.00
CA PRO A 86 3.19 5.87 -11.85
C PRO A 86 1.95 6.55 -12.45
N SER A 87 1.27 5.91 -13.40
CA SER A 87 0.09 6.50 -14.07
C SER A 87 -1.04 6.76 -13.09
N LEU A 88 -1.18 5.93 -12.05
CA LEU A 88 -2.16 6.10 -10.98
C LEU A 88 -1.89 7.33 -10.13
N VAL A 89 -0.62 7.62 -9.87
CA VAL A 89 -0.25 8.84 -9.13
C VAL A 89 -0.46 10.07 -10.00
N LEU A 90 -0.05 10.00 -11.27
CA LEU A 90 -0.19 11.11 -12.23
C LEU A 90 -1.64 11.44 -12.57
N SER A 91 -2.51 10.44 -12.65
CA SER A 91 -3.95 10.64 -12.90
C SER A 91 -4.66 11.35 -11.75
N GLY A 92 -4.05 11.38 -10.56
CA GLY A 92 -4.65 11.92 -9.35
C GLY A 92 -5.91 11.17 -8.91
N SER A 93 -6.04 9.92 -9.34
CA SER A 93 -7.18 9.05 -9.01
C SER A 93 -7.33 8.95 -7.49
N HIS A 94 -8.56 9.09 -7.01
CA HIS A 94 -8.86 8.85 -5.61
C HIS A 94 -9.25 7.39 -5.42
N LEU A 95 -8.70 6.74 -4.40
CA LEU A 95 -9.15 5.41 -3.96
C LEU A 95 -10.47 5.46 -3.17
N GLN A 96 -11.17 6.61 -3.20
CA GLN A 96 -12.47 6.79 -2.55
C GLN A 96 -13.50 5.84 -3.16
N GLY A 97 -14.25 5.14 -2.29
CA GLY A 97 -15.25 4.15 -2.70
C GLY A 97 -14.70 2.76 -2.97
N SER A 98 -13.37 2.58 -2.93
CA SER A 98 -12.76 1.26 -2.95
C SER A 98 -12.89 0.58 -1.59
N THR A 99 -12.77 -0.75 -1.56
CA THR A 99 -12.71 -1.51 -0.30
C THR A 99 -11.53 -1.08 0.56
N VAL A 100 -10.43 -0.62 -0.07
CA VAL A 100 -9.27 -0.02 0.61
C VAL A 100 -9.68 1.17 1.47
N SER A 101 -10.57 2.03 0.97
CA SER A 101 -11.04 3.20 1.75
C SER A 101 -11.79 2.79 3.01
N GLN A 102 -12.52 1.69 2.98
CA GLN A 102 -13.23 1.13 4.14
C GLN A 102 -12.25 0.55 5.16
N MET A 103 -11.24 -0.18 4.70
CA MET A 103 -10.17 -0.71 5.54
C MET A 103 -9.43 0.41 6.29
N LEU A 104 -9.09 1.50 5.58
CA LEU A 104 -8.31 2.61 6.12
C LEU A 104 -9.14 3.57 6.99
N SER A 105 -10.47 3.59 6.85
CA SER A 105 -11.37 4.43 7.67
C SER A 105 -11.74 3.82 9.02
N SER A 106 -11.32 2.59 9.32
CA SER A 106 -11.51 2.00 10.64
C SER A 106 -10.78 2.84 11.70
N GLU A 107 -11.43 3.09 12.85
CA GLU A 107 -10.84 3.87 13.96
C GLU A 107 -9.55 3.27 14.50
N ASP A 108 -9.36 1.98 14.28
CA ASP A 108 -8.16 1.25 14.65
C ASP A 108 -7.11 1.41 13.53
N ARG A 109 -6.26 2.43 13.64
CA ARG A 109 -5.15 2.73 12.71
C ARG A 109 -4.03 1.69 12.77
N GLN A 110 -4.31 0.49 13.24
CA GLN A 110 -3.34 -0.61 13.33
C GLN A 110 -3.33 -1.41 12.02
N ALA A 111 -2.18 -2.00 11.73
CA ALA A 111 -2.02 -2.91 10.63
C ALA A 111 -2.95 -4.12 10.77
N LYS A 112 -3.97 -4.21 9.94
CA LYS A 112 -4.92 -5.30 9.92
C LYS A 112 -4.91 -5.95 8.55
N LEU A 113 -4.72 -7.26 8.52
CA LEU A 113 -4.81 -8.02 7.29
C LEU A 113 -6.28 -8.18 6.90
N GLU A 114 -6.62 -7.71 5.70
CA GLU A 114 -7.95 -7.88 5.13
C GLU A 114 -7.86 -8.41 3.69
N ILE A 115 -8.89 -9.14 3.27
CA ILE A 115 -9.03 -9.59 1.89
C ILE A 115 -10.09 -8.72 1.24
N TYR A 116 -9.72 -8.08 0.13
CA TYR A 116 -10.59 -7.15 -0.59
C TYR A 116 -10.28 -7.15 -2.09
N ARG A 117 -11.10 -6.44 -2.86
CA ARG A 117 -10.80 -6.15 -4.25
C ARG A 117 -10.02 -4.84 -4.36
N ASN A 118 -8.83 -4.91 -4.98
CA ASN A 118 -8.03 -3.74 -5.28
C ASN A 118 -8.70 -2.88 -6.38
N PHE A 119 -8.08 -1.77 -6.75
CA PHE A 119 -8.61 -0.88 -7.78
C PHE A 119 -8.53 -1.46 -9.20
N GLU A 120 -7.74 -2.50 -9.44
CA GLU A 120 -7.68 -3.26 -10.69
C GLU A 120 -8.79 -4.33 -10.77
N GLY A 121 -9.47 -4.59 -9.66
CA GLY A 121 -10.54 -5.58 -9.55
C GLY A 121 -10.08 -6.96 -9.08
N ASP A 122 -8.79 -7.12 -8.78
CA ASP A 122 -8.22 -8.36 -8.30
C ASP A 122 -8.49 -8.57 -6.80
N THR A 123 -8.64 -9.82 -6.39
CA THR A 123 -8.79 -10.16 -4.98
C THR A 123 -7.41 -10.26 -4.35
N VAL A 124 -7.14 -9.35 -3.43
CA VAL A 124 -5.86 -9.23 -2.74
C VAL A 124 -6.01 -9.39 -1.23
N ALA A 125 -4.96 -9.90 -0.60
CA ALA A 125 -4.74 -9.79 0.83
C ALA A 125 -3.89 -8.53 1.04
N GLY A 126 -4.41 -7.57 1.80
CA GLY A 126 -3.73 -6.31 2.02
C GLY A 126 -3.62 -5.96 3.48
N VAL A 127 -2.57 -5.20 3.80
CA VAL A 127 -2.35 -4.64 5.13
C VAL A 127 -1.94 -3.18 4.98
N GLY A 128 -2.54 -2.30 5.80
CA GLY A 128 -2.23 -0.88 5.83
C GLY A 128 -1.58 -0.47 7.15
N TYR A 129 -0.54 0.34 7.07
CA TYR A 129 0.11 0.98 8.20
C TYR A 129 0.03 2.50 8.07
N TYR A 130 -0.45 3.17 9.12
CA TYR A 130 -0.51 4.64 9.14
C TYR A 130 0.74 5.24 9.78
N ASP A 131 1.41 6.12 9.05
CA ASP A 131 2.50 6.95 9.56
C ASP A 131 1.94 8.31 10.03
N PRO A 132 1.85 8.57 11.35
CA PRO A 132 1.30 9.80 11.87
C PRO A 132 2.20 11.03 11.64
N VAL A 133 3.49 10.82 11.36
CA VAL A 133 4.45 11.91 11.14
C VAL A 133 4.23 12.56 9.78
N HIS A 134 4.13 11.73 8.74
CA HIS A 134 3.92 12.19 7.37
C HIS A 134 2.44 12.23 6.98
N ARG A 135 1.56 11.62 7.81
CA ARG A 135 0.13 11.48 7.58
C ARG A 135 -0.14 10.67 6.31
N TRP A 136 0.58 9.58 6.16
CA TRP A 136 0.49 8.67 5.02
C TRP A 136 0.09 7.27 5.47
N TRP A 137 -0.60 6.58 4.57
CA TRP A 137 -0.82 5.15 4.66
C TRP A 137 0.16 4.43 3.77
N ILE A 138 0.87 3.46 4.32
CA ILE A 138 1.71 2.52 3.59
C ILE A 138 0.91 1.24 3.48
N ILE A 139 0.60 0.82 2.26
CA ILE A 139 -0.25 -0.32 1.98
C ILE A 139 0.58 -1.36 1.25
N VAL A 140 0.45 -2.61 1.70
CA VAL A 140 1.05 -3.79 1.09
C VAL A 140 -0.09 -4.66 0.60
N GLU A 141 -0.05 -5.04 -0.67
CA GLU A 141 -1.03 -5.93 -1.29
C GLU A 141 -0.34 -7.12 -1.94
N GLN A 142 -0.98 -8.29 -1.85
CA GLN A 142 -0.57 -9.51 -2.52
C GLN A 142 -1.80 -10.25 -3.03
N PRO A 143 -1.81 -10.76 -4.27
CA PRO A 143 -2.89 -11.60 -4.78
C PRO A 143 -3.13 -12.80 -3.87
N VAL A 144 -4.40 -13.05 -3.51
CA VAL A 144 -4.76 -14.14 -2.59
C VAL A 144 -4.35 -15.50 -3.15
N GLU A 145 -4.45 -15.69 -4.45
CA GLU A 145 -4.03 -16.93 -5.12
C GLU A 145 -2.56 -17.24 -4.87
N GLU A 146 -1.71 -16.24 -4.91
CA GLU A 146 -0.28 -16.38 -4.64
C GLU A 146 0.00 -16.61 -3.15
N ALA A 147 -0.65 -15.82 -2.29
CA ALA A 147 -0.53 -15.99 -0.84
C ALA A 147 -0.93 -17.40 -0.36
N LEU A 148 -1.91 -18.03 -1.04
CA LEU A 148 -2.37 -19.38 -0.74
C LEU A 148 -1.67 -20.48 -1.56
N ALA A 149 -0.81 -20.14 -2.51
CA ALA A 149 -0.14 -21.11 -3.37
C ALA A 149 0.66 -22.20 -2.60
N PRO A 150 1.40 -21.88 -1.50
CA PRO A 150 2.06 -22.89 -0.70
C PRO A 150 1.08 -23.88 -0.08
N LEU A 151 -0.06 -23.39 0.42
CA LEU A 151 -1.11 -24.22 1.02
C LEU A 151 -1.75 -25.13 -0.01
N ASN A 152 -2.08 -24.63 -1.18
CA ASN A 152 -2.67 -25.41 -2.26
C ASN A 152 -1.73 -26.54 -2.73
N ARG A 153 -0.41 -26.27 -2.77
CA ARG A 153 0.59 -27.30 -3.07
C ARG A 153 0.65 -28.40 -2.01
N LEU A 154 0.53 -28.05 -0.75
CA LEU A 154 0.47 -29.04 0.34
C LEU A 154 -0.81 -29.87 0.25
N ILE A 155 -1.97 -29.24 0.09
CA ILE A 155 -3.26 -29.91 -0.04
C ILE A 155 -3.23 -30.90 -1.21
N SER A 156 -2.74 -30.50 -2.38
CA SER A 156 -2.69 -31.39 -3.55
C SER A 156 -1.78 -32.59 -3.32
N ARG A 157 -0.66 -32.45 -2.60
CA ARG A 157 0.21 -33.58 -2.23
C ARG A 157 -0.48 -34.57 -1.28
N PHE A 158 -1.20 -34.05 -0.27
CA PHE A 158 -1.97 -34.89 0.64
C PHE A 158 -3.10 -35.63 -0.06
N VAL A 159 -3.85 -34.95 -0.93
CA VAL A 159 -4.92 -35.58 -1.74
C VAL A 159 -4.33 -36.67 -2.62
N MET A 160 -3.22 -36.43 -3.30
CA MET A 160 -2.56 -37.42 -4.14
C MET A 160 -2.11 -38.65 -3.32
N ALA A 161 -1.47 -38.43 -2.17
CA ALA A 161 -1.05 -39.50 -1.28
C ALA A 161 -2.25 -40.32 -0.77
N PHE A 162 -3.35 -39.66 -0.43
CA PHE A 162 -4.58 -40.33 0.02
C PHE A 162 -5.21 -41.18 -1.08
N VAL A 163 -5.30 -40.67 -2.31
CA VAL A 163 -5.80 -41.42 -3.47
C VAL A 163 -4.93 -42.65 -3.73
N LEU A 164 -3.58 -42.53 -3.69
CA LEU A 164 -2.70 -43.65 -3.84
C LEU A 164 -2.87 -44.72 -2.76
N ALA A 165 -3.06 -44.30 -1.50
CA ALA A 165 -3.32 -45.23 -0.41
C ALA A 165 -4.64 -45.99 -0.60
N ILE A 166 -5.70 -45.34 -1.08
CA ILE A 166 -6.97 -45.99 -1.41
C ILE A 166 -6.78 -47.02 -2.53
N ILE A 167 -6.09 -46.64 -3.62
CA ILE A 167 -5.85 -47.53 -4.74
C ILE A 167 -5.05 -48.76 -4.27
N LEU A 168 -4.00 -48.56 -3.46
CA LEU A 168 -3.22 -49.64 -2.92
C LEU A 168 -4.03 -50.59 -2.03
N THR A 169 -4.88 -50.04 -1.17
CA THR A 169 -5.77 -50.81 -0.30
C THR A 169 -6.74 -51.64 -1.11
N VAL A 170 -7.38 -51.06 -2.11
CA VAL A 170 -8.30 -51.77 -3.00
C VAL A 170 -7.57 -52.87 -3.74
N PHE A 171 -6.38 -52.58 -4.26
CA PHE A 171 -5.53 -53.59 -4.95
C PHE A 171 -5.21 -54.78 -4.04
N ILE A 172 -4.83 -54.51 -2.80
CA ILE A 172 -4.52 -55.58 -1.81
C ILE A 172 -5.77 -56.41 -1.54
N VAL A 173 -6.92 -55.80 -1.28
CA VAL A 173 -8.19 -56.50 -1.00
C VAL A 173 -8.59 -57.38 -2.17
N VAL A 174 -8.55 -56.88 -3.40
CA VAL A 174 -8.88 -57.66 -4.60
C VAL A 174 -7.90 -58.79 -4.84
N TYR A 175 -6.62 -58.57 -4.62
CA TYR A 175 -5.61 -59.58 -4.78
C TYR A 175 -5.78 -60.73 -3.79
N PHE A 176 -6.05 -60.45 -2.52
CA PHE A 176 -6.29 -61.50 -1.50
C PHE A 176 -7.66 -62.16 -1.60
N SER A 177 -8.68 -61.45 -2.12
CA SER A 177 -10.02 -62.01 -2.32
C SER A 177 -10.09 -63.01 -3.47
N LYS A 178 -9.15 -62.98 -4.43
CA LYS A 178 -9.09 -63.95 -5.56
C LYS A 178 -8.21 -65.17 -5.27
N LYS A 179 -7.65 -65.28 -4.10
CA LYS A 179 -6.85 -66.43 -3.67
C LYS A 179 -7.63 -67.28 -2.67
#